data_694b27b568375fdc1d23a887a4903f48
#
_entry.id   694b27b568375fdc1d23a887a4903f48
#
_cell.length_a   1.000
_cell.length_b   1.000
_cell.length_c   1.000
_cell.angle_alpha   90.00
_cell.angle_beta   90.00
_cell.angle_gamma   90.00
#
_symmetry.space_group_name_H-M   'P 1'
#
loop_
_entity.id
_entity.type
_entity.pdbx_description
1 polymer ?
#
loop_
_entity_poly.entity_id
_entity_poly.type
_entity_poly.pdbx_seq_one_letter_code
_entity_poly.pdbx_strand_id
1 'polypeptide(L)'
;MSLIQIYNDVVADTGVKHYPDRSINAGTRAVYDAGAGSEYGTGADLPAGAQVKSLTFADSVASFSKAHAYAGGGMVFAGVNGDTFDLPEKAAPQPADKHWLVTMWLKIANYGVGTAASNNNQTFSFSTSNVNMLTASMFGMAPTTVAGASPSAISLYVRGKQYALASQLAALFDGKPHQFAVECEVSTDNTQQRIIVWLDEVKVYESGWGSVAASVPGAPTYRYIGTSGSFPVAWTGSFYRYRKDDLTATTETSMTILAADKDVAGTRFA
;
A
#
# COMPACT_ATOMS: atom_id res chain seq x y z
N MET A 1 -5.35 -32.36 4.60
CA MET A 1 -4.34 -32.57 3.55
C MET A 1 -3.58 -31.26 3.37
N SER A 2 -2.53 -31.25 3.49
CA SER A 2 -1.52 -30.92 4.44
C SER A 2 -0.73 -29.73 3.91
N LEU A 3 -0.67 -28.72 4.76
CA LEU A 3 0.21 -27.56 4.62
C LEU A 3 1.66 -27.94 4.23
N ILE A 4 2.05 -29.19 4.46
CA ILE A 4 3.39 -29.74 4.20
C ILE A 4 3.71 -29.84 2.69
N GLN A 5 2.70 -30.01 1.84
CA GLN A 5 2.94 -30.19 0.40
C GLN A 5 3.28 -28.86 -0.32
N ILE A 6 2.83 -27.74 0.24
CA ILE A 6 3.16 -26.39 -0.26
C ILE A 6 4.62 -26.05 0.05
N TYR A 7 5.17 -26.60 1.12
CA TYR A 7 6.56 -26.35 1.52
C TYR A 7 7.61 -27.06 0.67
N ASN A 8 7.28 -28.21 0.11
CA ASN A 8 8.25 -28.98 -0.66
C ASN A 8 8.61 -28.37 -2.01
N ASP A 9 7.68 -27.61 -2.62
CA ASP A 9 7.94 -27.01 -3.93
C ASP A 9 8.69 -25.66 -3.84
N VAL A 10 8.71 -25.03 -2.66
CA VAL A 10 9.36 -23.73 -2.44
C VAL A 10 10.80 -23.88 -1.91
N VAL A 11 11.13 -25.02 -1.35
CA VAL A 11 12.41 -25.24 -0.63
C VAL A 11 13.52 -25.77 -1.53
N ALA A 12 13.25 -26.18 -2.76
CA ALA A 12 14.15 -27.05 -3.50
C ALA A 12 15.41 -26.37 -4.07
N ASP A 13 15.48 -25.03 -4.23
CA ASP A 13 16.49 -24.48 -5.13
C ASP A 13 17.47 -23.44 -4.56
N THR A 14 17.29 -22.91 -3.36
CA THR A 14 18.14 -21.80 -2.91
C THR A 14 18.80 -21.95 -1.54
N GLY A 15 18.49 -22.97 -0.78
CA GLY A 15 19.00 -23.16 0.60
C GLY A 15 18.45 -22.11 1.60
N VAL A 16 17.56 -21.24 1.17
CA VAL A 16 16.91 -20.22 2.01
C VAL A 16 15.68 -20.84 2.68
N LYS A 17 15.62 -20.78 4.01
CA LYS A 17 14.42 -21.18 4.76
C LYS A 17 13.31 -20.17 4.52
N HIS A 18 12.39 -20.48 3.64
CA HIS A 18 11.16 -19.72 3.51
C HIS A 18 10.24 -20.06 4.70
N TYR A 19 10.05 -19.11 5.60
CA TYR A 19 8.98 -19.22 6.59
C TYR A 19 7.68 -18.78 5.90
N PRO A 20 6.61 -19.58 6.00
CA PRO A 20 5.34 -19.17 5.45
C PRO A 20 4.88 -17.91 6.15
N ASP A 21 4.41 -16.96 5.39
CA ASP A 21 3.72 -15.82 5.93
C ASP A 21 2.38 -16.28 6.50
N ARG A 22 2.29 -16.34 7.82
CA ARG A 22 1.12 -16.87 8.54
C ARG A 22 -0.10 -15.95 8.42
N SER A 23 0.07 -14.74 7.91
CA SER A 23 -1.03 -13.81 7.69
C SER A 23 -1.80 -14.08 6.40
N ILE A 24 -1.26 -14.91 5.49
CA ILE A 24 -1.91 -15.23 4.20
C ILE A 24 -3.13 -16.13 4.44
N ASN A 25 -4.27 -15.72 3.90
CA ASN A 25 -5.54 -16.44 3.94
C ASN A 25 -6.14 -16.61 2.53
N ALA A 26 -7.34 -17.20 2.44
CA ALA A 26 -8.01 -17.46 1.16
C ALA A 26 -8.34 -16.19 0.35
N GLY A 27 -8.52 -15.07 1.04
CA GLY A 27 -8.78 -13.76 0.43
C GLY A 27 -7.53 -13.02 -0.02
N THR A 28 -6.34 -13.42 0.42
CA THR A 28 -5.11 -12.69 0.13
C THR A 28 -4.74 -12.80 -1.35
N ARG A 29 -4.70 -11.66 -2.04
CA ARG A 29 -4.41 -11.56 -3.48
C ARG A 29 -2.97 -11.20 -3.78
N ALA A 30 -2.33 -10.41 -2.91
CA ALA A 30 -0.94 -10.01 -3.06
C ALA A 30 -0.32 -9.68 -1.70
N VAL A 31 0.92 -10.08 -1.50
CA VAL A 31 1.77 -9.63 -0.37
C VAL A 31 3.16 -9.39 -0.92
N TYR A 32 3.65 -8.17 -0.82
CA TYR A 32 5.02 -7.79 -1.14
C TYR A 32 5.69 -7.29 0.13
N ASP A 33 6.73 -7.96 0.53
CA ASP A 33 7.46 -7.66 1.76
C ASP A 33 8.90 -7.27 1.42
N ALA A 34 9.15 -5.98 1.35
CA ALA A 34 10.46 -5.43 0.99
C ALA A 34 11.49 -5.58 2.13
N GLY A 35 11.01 -5.81 3.36
CA GLY A 35 11.85 -5.93 4.55
C GLY A 35 12.07 -7.36 5.04
N ALA A 36 11.50 -8.35 4.41
CA ALA A 36 11.33 -9.70 5.00
C ALA A 36 12.57 -10.56 5.03
N GLY A 37 13.74 -10.14 4.72
CA GLY A 37 14.88 -11.07 4.73
C GLY A 37 14.70 -12.32 3.86
N SER A 38 13.67 -12.36 3.01
CA SER A 38 13.49 -13.35 1.96
C SER A 38 14.52 -13.12 0.84
N GLU A 39 14.34 -13.61 -0.35
CA GLU A 39 15.29 -13.48 -1.48
C GLU A 39 15.87 -12.06 -1.68
N TYR A 40 15.26 -11.04 -1.08
CA TYR A 40 15.61 -9.62 -1.21
C TYR A 40 16.00 -8.95 0.12
N GLY A 41 15.69 -9.55 1.25
CA GLY A 41 15.81 -8.92 2.57
C GLY A 41 17.03 -9.39 3.34
N THR A 42 18.19 -9.46 2.74
CA THR A 42 19.45 -9.72 3.45
C THR A 42 19.95 -8.50 4.22
N GLY A 43 19.16 -7.41 4.31
CA GLY A 43 19.63 -6.14 4.82
C GLY A 43 20.52 -5.39 3.82
N ALA A 44 20.47 -5.74 2.55
CA ALA A 44 21.28 -5.15 1.51
C ALA A 44 20.48 -4.10 0.72
N ASP A 45 21.19 -3.08 0.24
CA ASP A 45 20.65 -2.11 -0.70
C ASP A 45 20.19 -2.77 -2.00
N LEU A 46 19.10 -2.26 -2.57
CA LEU A 46 18.56 -2.76 -3.83
C LEU A 46 18.93 -1.82 -4.98
N PRO A 47 19.37 -2.37 -6.14
CA PRO A 47 19.58 -1.58 -7.34
C PRO A 47 18.25 -1.12 -7.96
N ALA A 48 18.31 -0.12 -8.84
CA ALA A 48 17.18 0.24 -9.68
C ALA A 48 16.71 -0.95 -10.51
N GLY A 49 15.39 -1.14 -10.63
CA GLY A 49 14.79 -2.28 -11.31
C GLY A 49 14.76 -3.57 -10.48
N ALA A 50 15.22 -3.54 -9.22
CA ALA A 50 15.13 -4.69 -8.33
C ALA A 50 13.68 -5.17 -8.21
N GLN A 51 13.50 -6.49 -8.32
CA GLN A 51 12.20 -7.12 -8.31
C GLN A 51 11.89 -7.76 -6.96
N VAL A 52 10.64 -7.62 -6.53
CA VAL A 52 10.08 -8.26 -5.33
C VAL A 52 8.95 -9.15 -5.76
N LYS A 53 9.07 -10.45 -5.48
CA LYS A 53 8.01 -11.43 -5.76
C LYS A 53 6.93 -11.36 -4.69
N SER A 54 5.69 -11.58 -5.09
CA SER A 54 4.61 -11.75 -4.14
C SER A 54 4.82 -13.03 -3.32
N LEU A 55 4.55 -12.95 -2.01
CA LEU A 55 4.52 -14.11 -1.13
C LEU A 55 3.28 -14.99 -1.36
N THR A 56 2.30 -14.49 -2.10
CA THR A 56 1.21 -15.31 -2.65
C THR A 56 1.70 -15.99 -3.93
N PHE A 57 1.22 -17.19 -4.22
CA PHE A 57 1.65 -18.03 -5.36
C PHE A 57 1.38 -17.46 -6.76
N ALA A 58 1.03 -16.20 -6.87
CA ALA A 58 0.88 -15.57 -8.16
C ALA A 58 2.29 -15.26 -8.71
N ASP A 59 2.54 -15.57 -9.98
CA ASP A 59 3.69 -15.07 -10.77
C ASP A 59 3.57 -13.54 -10.91
N SER A 60 3.64 -12.86 -9.79
CA SER A 60 3.32 -11.45 -9.66
C SER A 60 4.52 -10.76 -9.04
N VAL A 61 5.15 -9.90 -9.81
CA VAL A 61 6.39 -9.23 -9.46
C VAL A 61 6.15 -7.73 -9.40
N ALA A 62 6.57 -7.12 -8.29
CA ALA A 62 6.71 -5.67 -8.14
C ALA A 62 8.16 -5.26 -8.35
N SER A 63 8.43 -3.98 -8.61
CA SER A 63 9.79 -3.51 -8.83
C SER A 63 10.01 -2.09 -8.32
N PHE A 64 11.24 -1.80 -7.90
CA PHE A 64 11.66 -0.45 -7.56
C PHE A 64 12.15 0.30 -8.79
N SER A 65 11.66 1.51 -9.02
CA SER A 65 12.08 2.35 -10.15
C SER A 65 13.52 2.88 -10.00
N LYS A 66 13.97 3.03 -8.76
CA LYS A 66 15.32 3.53 -8.41
C LYS A 66 16.03 2.60 -7.45
N ALA A 67 17.30 2.88 -7.20
CA ALA A 67 18.06 2.20 -6.15
C ALA A 67 17.61 2.67 -4.77
N HIS A 68 17.50 1.74 -3.82
CA HIS A 68 17.08 2.01 -2.44
C HIS A 68 18.08 1.46 -1.45
N ALA A 69 18.41 2.26 -0.45
CA ALA A 69 19.08 1.79 0.73
C ALA A 69 18.13 0.97 1.61
N TYR A 70 18.64 -0.07 2.23
CA TYR A 70 17.92 -0.84 3.25
C TYR A 70 18.27 -0.31 4.64
N ALA A 71 17.28 0.11 5.41
CA ALA A 71 17.48 0.53 6.79
C ALA A 71 16.20 0.32 7.63
N GLY A 72 16.39 -0.02 8.92
CA GLY A 72 15.29 -0.17 9.87
C GLY A 72 14.22 -1.21 9.45
N GLY A 73 14.63 -2.25 8.72
CA GLY A 73 13.72 -3.30 8.27
C GLY A 73 12.96 -3.00 6.98
N GLY A 74 13.27 -1.90 6.28
CA GLY A 74 12.56 -1.50 5.06
C GLY A 74 13.43 -0.78 4.03
N MET A 75 12.84 -0.47 2.88
CA MET A 75 13.47 0.28 1.80
C MET A 75 13.27 1.77 1.98
N VAL A 76 14.35 2.53 1.97
CA VAL A 76 14.34 3.98 2.21
C VAL A 76 13.96 4.75 0.96
N PHE A 77 12.94 5.57 1.07
CA PHE A 77 12.55 6.57 0.08
C PHE A 77 13.22 7.91 0.45
N ALA A 78 14.03 8.42 -0.45
CA ALA A 78 14.89 9.59 -0.20
C ALA A 78 14.26 10.93 -0.60
N GLY A 79 12.98 10.98 -0.91
CA GLY A 79 12.30 12.21 -1.34
C GLY A 79 12.66 12.62 -2.78
N VAL A 80 12.93 11.68 -3.65
CA VAL A 80 13.27 11.93 -5.05
C VAL A 80 12.05 11.68 -5.95
N ASN A 81 11.71 12.64 -6.80
CA ASN A 81 10.61 12.48 -7.75
C ASN A 81 10.85 11.31 -8.71
N GLY A 82 9.79 10.59 -9.01
CA GLY A 82 9.86 9.37 -9.82
C GLY A 82 10.43 8.18 -9.06
N ASP A 83 10.54 8.28 -7.75
CA ASP A 83 10.91 7.17 -6.87
C ASP A 83 9.65 6.39 -6.49
N THR A 84 9.52 5.19 -7.05
CA THR A 84 8.31 4.37 -6.93
C THR A 84 8.65 2.90 -6.70
N PHE A 85 7.78 2.25 -5.95
CA PHE A 85 7.62 0.81 -5.91
C PHE A 85 6.42 0.44 -6.77
N ASP A 86 6.67 -0.05 -7.97
CA ASP A 86 5.67 -0.33 -8.98
C ASP A 86 5.06 -1.70 -8.76
N LEU A 87 3.73 -1.74 -8.67
CA LEU A 87 2.95 -2.93 -8.37
C LEU A 87 2.27 -3.47 -9.64
N PRO A 88 2.16 -4.80 -9.80
CA PRO A 88 1.44 -5.39 -10.91
C PRO A 88 -0.08 -5.18 -10.77
N GLU A 89 -0.79 -5.41 -11.87
CA GLU A 89 -2.25 -5.17 -11.95
C GLU A 89 -3.04 -5.94 -10.86
N LYS A 90 -2.67 -7.18 -10.62
CA LYS A 90 -3.35 -8.04 -9.62
C LYS A 90 -3.25 -7.51 -8.18
N ALA A 91 -2.24 -6.72 -7.90
CA ALA A 91 -2.05 -6.09 -6.59
C ALA A 91 -2.93 -4.83 -6.41
N ALA A 92 -3.38 -4.21 -7.48
CA ALA A 92 -4.20 -3.01 -7.41
C ALA A 92 -5.68 -3.33 -7.15
N PRO A 93 -6.41 -2.48 -6.40
CA PRO A 93 -7.87 -2.52 -6.40
C PRO A 93 -8.40 -2.31 -7.81
N GLN A 94 -9.38 -3.15 -8.21
CA GLN A 94 -9.98 -3.13 -9.54
C GLN A 94 -11.43 -2.61 -9.49
N PRO A 95 -11.97 -2.08 -10.58
CA PRO A 95 -13.37 -1.63 -10.63
C PRO A 95 -14.39 -2.72 -10.26
N ALA A 96 -14.05 -3.98 -10.55
CA ALA A 96 -14.88 -5.14 -10.26
C ALA A 96 -14.84 -5.60 -8.80
N ASP A 97 -13.82 -5.18 -8.03
CA ASP A 97 -13.67 -5.58 -6.63
C ASP A 97 -14.81 -4.97 -5.79
N LYS A 98 -15.54 -5.83 -5.07
CA LYS A 98 -16.72 -5.42 -4.29
C LYS A 98 -16.40 -5.14 -2.83
N HIS A 99 -15.48 -5.89 -2.27
CA HIS A 99 -15.08 -5.73 -0.88
C HIS A 99 -13.61 -6.11 -0.77
N TRP A 100 -12.77 -5.12 -0.50
CA TRP A 100 -11.33 -5.30 -0.46
C TRP A 100 -10.69 -4.54 0.71
N LEU A 101 -9.55 -5.05 1.15
CA LEU A 101 -8.66 -4.43 2.12
C LEU A 101 -7.29 -4.26 1.48
N VAL A 102 -6.73 -3.06 1.53
CA VAL A 102 -5.32 -2.79 1.24
C VAL A 102 -4.64 -2.36 2.50
N THR A 103 -3.54 -3.03 2.82
CA THR A 103 -2.70 -2.72 3.99
C THR A 103 -1.30 -2.37 3.52
N MET A 104 -0.71 -1.33 4.11
CA MET A 104 0.67 -0.91 3.87
C MET A 104 1.37 -0.64 5.19
N TRP A 105 2.62 -1.07 5.29
CA TRP A 105 3.51 -0.64 6.35
C TRP A 105 4.43 0.45 5.81
N LEU A 106 4.29 1.64 6.37
CA LEU A 106 4.97 2.85 5.92
C LEU A 106 5.54 3.61 7.12
N LYS A 107 6.68 4.26 6.88
CA LYS A 107 7.23 5.30 7.76
C LYS A 107 7.35 6.55 6.93
N ILE A 108 6.55 7.56 7.19
CA ILE A 108 6.58 8.84 6.47
C ILE A 108 7.15 9.89 7.40
N ALA A 109 8.40 10.28 7.17
CA ALA A 109 9.08 11.25 8.02
C ALA A 109 8.88 12.68 7.53
N ASN A 110 8.91 12.90 6.21
CA ASN A 110 8.76 14.23 5.64
C ASN A 110 8.50 14.16 4.14
N TYR A 111 8.02 15.26 3.55
CA TYR A 111 8.01 15.47 2.11
C TYR A 111 9.27 16.22 1.68
N GLY A 112 9.82 15.86 0.52
CA GLY A 112 11.00 16.48 -0.03
C GLY A 112 10.80 17.97 -0.33
N VAL A 113 11.88 18.66 -0.66
CA VAL A 113 11.87 20.10 -0.93
C VAL A 113 11.13 20.41 -2.22
N GLY A 114 9.89 20.83 -2.10
CA GLY A 114 9.10 21.39 -3.19
C GLY A 114 8.80 22.86 -2.90
N THR A 115 8.52 23.64 -3.92
CA THR A 115 8.36 25.11 -3.80
C THR A 115 6.92 25.58 -3.68
N ALA A 116 5.94 24.70 -3.71
CA ALA A 116 4.53 25.09 -3.69
C ALA A 116 3.70 24.17 -2.79
N ALA A 117 2.76 24.77 -2.06
CA ALA A 117 1.60 24.05 -1.56
C ALA A 117 0.85 23.51 -2.79
N SER A 118 0.86 22.22 -3.00
CA SER A 118 0.15 21.63 -4.13
C SER A 118 -0.74 20.49 -3.62
N ASN A 119 -1.95 20.44 -4.12
CA ASN A 119 -2.87 19.33 -3.92
C ASN A 119 -2.42 18.04 -4.67
N ASN A 120 -1.21 18.05 -5.20
CA ASN A 120 -0.70 17.06 -6.14
C ASN A 120 0.45 16.21 -5.56
N ASN A 121 0.68 16.26 -4.26
CA ASN A 121 1.64 15.36 -3.62
C ASN A 121 1.03 13.96 -3.55
N GLN A 122 1.84 12.95 -3.81
CA GLN A 122 1.39 11.57 -3.74
C GLN A 122 2.22 10.78 -2.74
N THR A 123 1.55 9.96 -1.94
CA THR A 123 2.21 8.91 -1.16
C THR A 123 2.14 7.57 -1.90
N PHE A 124 1.01 7.31 -2.54
CA PHE A 124 0.78 6.17 -3.41
C PHE A 124 -0.37 6.47 -4.36
N SER A 125 -0.42 5.74 -5.49
CA SER A 125 -1.48 5.89 -6.48
C SER A 125 -1.75 4.60 -7.24
N PHE A 126 -3.02 4.27 -7.34
CA PHE A 126 -3.60 3.25 -8.22
C PHE A 126 -4.64 3.94 -9.07
N SER A 127 -4.25 4.43 -10.24
CA SER A 127 -5.08 5.33 -11.04
C SER A 127 -4.94 5.10 -12.54
N THR A 128 -5.86 5.66 -13.30
CA THR A 128 -5.80 5.70 -14.77
C THR A 128 -5.03 6.93 -15.28
N SER A 129 -4.62 7.84 -14.39
CA SER A 129 -3.89 9.05 -14.72
C SER A 129 -2.82 9.34 -13.67
N ASN A 130 -1.65 9.77 -14.10
CA ASN A 130 -0.55 10.20 -13.21
C ASN A 130 -0.59 11.69 -12.85
N VAL A 131 -1.61 12.43 -13.30
CA VAL A 131 -1.74 13.88 -13.04
C VAL A 131 -3.07 14.28 -12.40
N ASN A 132 -4.08 13.43 -12.43
CA ASN A 132 -5.40 13.70 -11.84
C ASN A 132 -5.82 12.56 -10.91
N MET A 133 -5.71 12.79 -9.61
CA MET A 133 -6.10 11.79 -8.63
C MET A 133 -7.60 11.73 -8.38
N LEU A 134 -8.31 12.87 -8.41
CA LEU A 134 -9.70 12.92 -7.96
C LEU A 134 -10.62 12.00 -8.76
N THR A 135 -10.59 12.10 -10.08
CA THR A 135 -11.52 11.33 -10.95
C THR A 135 -10.88 10.05 -11.51
N ALA A 136 -9.59 9.90 -11.38
CA ALA A 136 -8.83 8.80 -11.99
C ALA A 136 -8.39 7.70 -10.99
N SER A 137 -8.45 7.96 -9.69
CA SER A 137 -7.93 7.00 -8.70
C SER A 137 -8.96 5.96 -8.28
N MET A 138 -8.61 4.71 -8.45
CA MET A 138 -9.24 3.61 -7.74
C MET A 138 -8.87 3.62 -6.27
N PHE A 139 -7.60 3.95 -5.97
CA PHE A 139 -7.10 4.10 -4.62
C PHE A 139 -5.84 4.99 -4.64
N GLY A 140 -5.77 5.97 -3.77
CA GLY A 140 -4.60 6.85 -3.71
C GLY A 140 -4.64 7.79 -2.51
N MET A 141 -3.48 8.30 -2.10
CA MET A 141 -3.37 9.27 -1.03
C MET A 141 -2.53 10.46 -1.49
N ALA A 142 -3.08 11.65 -1.30
CA ALA A 142 -2.42 12.91 -1.59
C ALA A 142 -2.49 13.83 -0.37
N PRO A 143 -1.39 13.99 0.36
CA PRO A 143 -1.31 15.03 1.37
C PRO A 143 -1.10 16.39 0.71
N THR A 144 -1.68 17.43 1.31
CA THR A 144 -1.35 18.81 0.98
C THR A 144 -0.30 19.28 1.98
N THR A 145 0.86 19.65 1.49
CA THR A 145 1.95 20.11 2.35
C THR A 145 2.72 21.24 1.68
N VAL A 146 3.35 22.07 2.51
CA VAL A 146 4.45 22.93 2.09
C VAL A 146 5.74 22.13 2.28
N ALA A 147 6.72 22.33 1.40
CA ALA A 147 8.00 21.64 1.48
C ALA A 147 8.57 21.62 2.90
N GLY A 148 8.98 20.46 3.33
CA GLY A 148 9.60 20.26 4.64
C GLY A 148 8.65 20.32 5.84
N ALA A 149 7.35 20.45 5.64
CA ALA A 149 6.35 20.54 6.71
C ALA A 149 5.47 19.28 6.78
N SER A 150 4.86 19.06 7.95
CA SER A 150 3.80 18.08 8.10
C SER A 150 2.60 18.45 7.21
N PRO A 151 1.86 17.48 6.67
CA PRO A 151 0.70 17.77 5.84
C PRO A 151 -0.35 18.61 6.58
N SER A 152 -0.83 19.66 5.94
CA SER A 152 -1.94 20.49 6.43
C SER A 152 -3.30 19.87 6.11
N ALA A 153 -3.36 19.03 5.09
CA ALA A 153 -4.53 18.24 4.74
C ALA A 153 -4.08 16.90 4.14
N ILE A 154 -4.89 15.88 4.33
CA ILE A 154 -4.67 14.55 3.76
C ILE A 154 -5.94 14.13 3.05
N SER A 155 -5.82 13.91 1.74
CA SER A 155 -6.91 13.44 0.90
C SER A 155 -6.68 11.98 0.53
N LEU A 156 -7.61 11.12 0.92
CA LEU A 156 -7.70 9.75 0.47
C LEU A 156 -8.69 9.67 -0.69
N TYR A 157 -8.27 9.06 -1.78
CA TYR A 157 -9.10 8.84 -2.97
C TYR A 157 -9.43 7.36 -3.07
N VAL A 158 -10.73 7.04 -3.14
CA VAL A 158 -11.21 5.67 -3.29
C VAL A 158 -12.33 5.65 -4.31
N ARG A 159 -12.16 4.91 -5.41
CA ARG A 159 -13.13 4.73 -6.48
C ARG A 159 -13.69 6.05 -7.02
N GLY A 160 -12.81 7.04 -7.22
CA GLY A 160 -13.19 8.36 -7.75
C GLY A 160 -13.83 9.31 -6.73
N LYS A 161 -13.84 8.96 -5.44
CA LYS A 161 -14.29 9.87 -4.35
C LYS A 161 -13.12 10.29 -3.49
N GLN A 162 -13.18 11.52 -3.01
CA GLN A 162 -12.23 12.11 -2.07
C GLN A 162 -12.80 12.09 -0.65
N TYR A 163 -11.94 11.72 0.30
CA TYR A 163 -12.18 11.76 1.73
C TYR A 163 -11.09 12.60 2.40
N ALA A 164 -11.48 13.69 3.07
CA ALA A 164 -10.55 14.55 3.79
C ALA A 164 -10.31 13.98 5.20
N LEU A 165 -9.08 13.57 5.51
CA LEU A 165 -8.73 12.79 6.70
C LEU A 165 -7.53 13.38 7.46
N ALA A 166 -7.35 14.69 7.47
CA ALA A 166 -6.16 15.33 8.04
C ALA A 166 -5.94 14.96 9.52
N SER A 167 -6.98 15.07 10.34
CA SER A 167 -6.88 14.76 11.78
C SER A 167 -6.79 13.26 12.06
N GLN A 168 -7.45 12.45 11.25
CA GLN A 168 -7.49 11.00 11.42
C GLN A 168 -6.17 10.33 11.06
N LEU A 169 -5.42 10.89 10.11
CA LEU A 169 -4.18 10.33 9.60
C LEU A 169 -2.93 11.16 9.99
N ALA A 170 -3.05 12.10 10.90
CA ALA A 170 -1.92 12.94 11.32
C ALA A 170 -0.75 12.10 11.86
N ALA A 171 -1.03 11.03 12.61
CA ALA A 171 -0.01 10.17 13.18
C ALA A 171 0.79 9.41 12.11
N LEU A 172 0.20 9.10 10.94
CA LEU A 172 0.92 8.43 9.84
C LEU A 172 2.17 9.22 9.37
N PHE A 173 2.26 10.49 9.71
CA PHE A 173 3.34 11.41 9.31
C PHE A 173 4.27 11.81 10.45
N ASP A 174 4.33 11.02 11.53
CA ASP A 174 5.17 11.30 12.71
C ASP A 174 6.61 10.77 12.60
N GLY A 175 6.94 10.13 11.49
CA GLY A 175 8.25 9.55 11.25
C GLY A 175 8.48 8.18 11.90
N LYS A 176 7.42 7.53 12.36
CA LYS A 176 7.45 6.15 12.86
C LYS A 176 6.83 5.18 11.86
N PRO A 177 7.15 3.88 11.95
CA PRO A 177 6.45 2.86 11.18
C PRO A 177 5.00 2.71 11.63
N HIS A 178 4.08 2.69 10.69
CA HIS A 178 2.66 2.48 10.92
C HIS A 178 2.07 1.44 9.99
N GLN A 179 1.13 0.66 10.51
CA GLN A 179 0.22 -0.14 9.70
C GLN A 179 -0.96 0.72 9.27
N PHE A 180 -0.95 1.17 8.02
CA PHE A 180 -2.04 1.91 7.42
C PHE A 180 -2.89 0.97 6.56
N ALA A 181 -4.21 0.97 6.75
CA ALA A 181 -5.08 0.16 5.92
C ALA A 181 -6.39 0.86 5.55
N VAL A 182 -6.90 0.49 4.39
CA VAL A 182 -8.19 0.96 3.89
C VAL A 182 -9.01 -0.22 3.41
N GLU A 183 -10.18 -0.35 3.99
CA GLU A 183 -11.24 -1.26 3.56
C GLU A 183 -12.24 -0.46 2.70
N CYS A 184 -12.63 -1.03 1.55
CA CYS A 184 -13.70 -0.49 0.73
C CYS A 184 -14.72 -1.57 0.45
N GLU A 185 -15.98 -1.27 0.69
CA GLU A 185 -17.11 -2.14 0.36
C GLU A 185 -18.08 -1.42 -0.56
N VAL A 186 -18.59 -2.14 -1.54
CA VAL A 186 -19.57 -1.67 -2.52
C VAL A 186 -20.84 -2.48 -2.37
N SER A 187 -21.99 -1.82 -2.34
CA SER A 187 -23.30 -2.48 -2.25
C SER A 187 -23.53 -3.44 -3.42
N THR A 188 -24.39 -4.43 -3.21
CA THR A 188 -24.69 -5.46 -4.21
C THR A 188 -25.25 -4.87 -5.52
N ASP A 189 -26.02 -3.79 -5.43
CA ASP A 189 -26.57 -3.05 -6.56
C ASP A 189 -25.59 -2.05 -7.20
N ASN A 190 -24.37 -1.90 -6.66
CA ASN A 190 -23.32 -0.97 -7.10
C ASN A 190 -23.69 0.51 -6.99
N THR A 191 -24.69 0.88 -6.22
CA THR A 191 -25.13 2.28 -6.09
C THR A 191 -24.47 2.99 -4.93
N GLN A 192 -23.98 2.25 -3.92
CA GLN A 192 -23.38 2.78 -2.72
C GLN A 192 -22.01 2.16 -2.46
N GLN A 193 -21.19 2.91 -1.75
CA GLN A 193 -19.91 2.43 -1.20
C GLN A 193 -19.67 3.01 0.19
N ARG A 194 -18.91 2.29 0.99
CA ARG A 194 -18.35 2.79 2.24
C ARG A 194 -16.86 2.51 2.31
N ILE A 195 -16.15 3.28 3.09
CA ILE A 195 -14.75 3.00 3.45
C ILE A 195 -14.59 2.99 4.95
N ILE A 196 -13.66 2.15 5.40
CA ILE A 196 -13.15 2.15 6.77
C ILE A 196 -11.64 2.33 6.67
N VAL A 197 -11.08 3.21 7.48
CA VAL A 197 -9.64 3.48 7.53
C VAL A 197 -9.11 3.07 8.89
N TRP A 198 -8.02 2.33 8.85
CA TRP A 198 -7.36 1.77 10.02
C TRP A 198 -5.94 2.34 10.12
N LEU A 199 -5.51 2.61 11.34
CA LEU A 199 -4.12 2.95 11.65
C LEU A 199 -3.72 2.16 12.90
N ASP A 200 -2.70 1.31 12.77
CA ASP A 200 -2.20 0.44 13.84
C ASP A 200 -3.32 -0.39 14.51
N GLU A 201 -4.16 -1.03 13.69
CA GLU A 201 -5.32 -1.84 14.08
C GLU A 201 -6.49 -1.01 14.69
N VAL A 202 -6.35 0.31 14.81
CA VAL A 202 -7.40 1.18 15.30
C VAL A 202 -8.22 1.73 14.15
N LYS A 203 -9.54 1.58 14.20
CA LYS A 203 -10.43 2.24 13.24
C LYS A 203 -10.46 3.74 13.50
N VAL A 204 -9.81 4.52 12.61
CA VAL A 204 -9.71 5.97 12.73
C VAL A 204 -10.78 6.72 11.94
N TYR A 205 -11.40 6.06 10.96
CA TYR A 205 -12.48 6.65 10.17
C TYR A 205 -13.41 5.60 9.59
N GLU A 206 -14.68 5.95 9.44
CA GLU A 206 -15.69 5.20 8.70
C GLU A 206 -16.63 6.19 8.02
N SER A 207 -16.82 6.06 6.70
CA SER A 207 -17.63 7.02 5.94
C SER A 207 -19.14 6.81 6.06
N GLY A 208 -19.56 5.66 6.58
CA GLY A 208 -20.92 5.20 6.34
C GLY A 208 -21.18 4.88 4.86
N TRP A 209 -22.36 4.39 4.55
CA TRP A 209 -22.82 4.15 3.17
C TRP A 209 -23.13 5.46 2.46
N GLY A 210 -22.62 5.65 1.27
CA GLY A 210 -22.89 6.81 0.43
C GLY A 210 -22.82 6.45 -1.04
N SER A 211 -23.43 7.26 -1.90
CA SER A 211 -23.44 6.99 -3.35
C SER A 211 -22.02 6.76 -3.88
N VAL A 212 -21.84 5.84 -4.81
CA VAL A 212 -20.60 5.71 -5.58
C VAL A 212 -20.31 7.00 -6.36
N ALA A 213 -19.09 7.18 -6.83
CA ALA A 213 -18.76 8.30 -7.71
C ALA A 213 -19.61 8.24 -9.00
N ALA A 214 -19.98 9.39 -9.56
CA ALA A 214 -20.71 9.47 -10.82
C ALA A 214 -19.96 8.77 -11.97
N SER A 215 -18.63 8.76 -11.90
CA SER A 215 -17.76 7.99 -12.78
C SER A 215 -16.74 7.25 -11.92
N VAL A 216 -16.89 5.93 -11.82
CA VAL A 216 -15.89 5.07 -11.19
C VAL A 216 -14.73 4.92 -12.16
N PRO A 217 -13.47 5.14 -11.71
CA PRO A 217 -12.30 4.99 -12.57
C PRO A 217 -12.20 3.57 -13.16
N GLY A 218 -11.57 3.47 -14.32
CA GLY A 218 -11.20 2.19 -14.93
C GLY A 218 -10.11 1.45 -14.15
N ALA A 219 -9.66 0.32 -14.69
CA ALA A 219 -8.54 -0.43 -14.13
C ALA A 219 -7.28 0.46 -14.09
N PRO A 220 -6.58 0.51 -12.94
CA PRO A 220 -5.41 1.35 -12.79
C PRO A 220 -4.29 0.96 -13.77
N THR A 221 -3.76 1.94 -14.50
CA THR A 221 -2.55 1.80 -15.32
C THR A 221 -1.30 2.29 -14.59
N TYR A 222 -1.47 3.22 -13.65
CA TYR A 222 -0.44 3.68 -12.71
C TYR A 222 -0.69 3.04 -11.36
N ARG A 223 0.26 2.26 -10.87
CA ARG A 223 0.11 1.43 -9.66
C ARG A 223 1.42 1.45 -8.89
N TYR A 224 1.56 2.42 -7.99
CA TYR A 224 2.81 2.58 -7.25
C TYR A 224 2.62 3.12 -5.83
N ILE A 225 3.59 2.80 -5.00
CA ILE A 225 3.87 3.46 -3.72
C ILE A 225 5.08 4.34 -3.96
N GLY A 226 5.05 5.58 -3.49
CA GLY A 226 6.03 6.59 -3.82
C GLY A 226 5.44 7.73 -4.62
N THR A 227 6.28 8.53 -5.25
CA THR A 227 5.86 9.73 -5.98
C THR A 227 6.30 9.66 -7.43
N SER A 228 5.34 9.72 -8.36
CA SER A 228 5.68 9.76 -9.79
C SER A 228 6.41 11.06 -10.15
N GLY A 229 7.16 11.03 -11.25
CA GLY A 229 7.87 12.20 -11.74
C GLY A 229 6.98 13.40 -12.15
N SER A 230 5.66 13.18 -12.25
CA SER A 230 4.69 14.24 -12.55
C SER A 230 4.31 15.09 -11.34
N PHE A 231 4.68 14.69 -10.12
CA PHE A 231 4.37 15.42 -8.89
C PHE A 231 5.62 16.09 -8.33
N PRO A 232 5.51 17.35 -7.87
CA PRO A 232 6.67 18.14 -7.53
C PRO A 232 7.32 17.78 -6.18
N VAL A 233 6.59 17.12 -5.29
CA VAL A 233 7.06 16.83 -3.93
C VAL A 233 6.98 15.34 -3.65
N ALA A 234 8.11 14.75 -3.32
CA ALA A 234 8.22 13.37 -2.91
C ALA A 234 8.41 13.26 -1.39
N TRP A 235 7.88 12.21 -0.80
CA TRP A 235 8.04 11.96 0.63
C TRP A 235 9.34 11.23 0.94
N THR A 236 9.83 11.41 2.16
CA THR A 236 10.95 10.67 2.73
C THR A 236 10.46 9.73 3.81
N GLY A 237 11.08 8.57 3.90
CA GLY A 237 10.70 7.58 4.90
C GLY A 237 11.09 6.17 4.47
N SER A 238 10.30 5.19 4.85
CA SER A 238 10.55 3.80 4.47
C SER A 238 9.26 3.09 4.06
N PHE A 239 9.39 2.24 3.08
CA PHE A 239 8.39 1.26 2.72
C PHE A 239 8.83 -0.11 3.20
N TYR A 240 7.91 -0.83 3.84
CA TYR A 240 8.20 -2.14 4.42
C TYR A 240 7.41 -3.24 3.73
N ARG A 241 6.08 -3.06 3.63
CA ARG A 241 5.20 -4.12 3.20
C ARG A 241 3.93 -3.58 2.55
N TYR A 242 3.42 -4.28 1.56
CA TYR A 242 2.13 -4.07 0.91
C TYR A 242 1.34 -5.37 0.92
N ARG A 243 0.03 -5.28 1.17
CA ARG A 243 -0.89 -6.40 1.13
C ARG A 243 -2.22 -5.96 0.52
N LYS A 244 -2.83 -6.83 -0.29
CA LYS A 244 -4.21 -6.71 -0.77
C LYS A 244 -4.98 -7.98 -0.47
N ASP A 245 -6.16 -7.84 0.10
CA ASP A 245 -7.13 -8.91 0.34
C ASP A 245 -8.46 -8.63 -0.36
N ASP A 246 -9.08 -9.70 -0.83
CA ASP A 246 -10.45 -9.74 -1.30
C ASP A 246 -11.31 -10.32 -0.17
N LEU A 247 -12.07 -9.46 0.49
CA LEU A 247 -12.87 -9.83 1.63
C LEU A 247 -14.15 -10.62 1.25
N THR A 248 -14.47 -10.71 -0.04
CA THR A 248 -15.54 -11.61 -0.50
C THR A 248 -15.12 -13.07 -0.54
N ALA A 249 -13.82 -13.34 -0.55
CA ALA A 249 -13.22 -14.67 -0.67
C ALA A 249 -12.71 -15.23 0.67
N THR A 250 -12.97 -14.57 1.77
CA THR A 250 -12.58 -15.00 3.12
C THR A 250 -13.71 -14.76 4.11
N THR A 251 -13.71 -15.50 5.21
CA THR A 251 -14.60 -15.27 6.36
C THR A 251 -13.94 -14.39 7.43
N GLU A 252 -12.66 -14.04 7.26
CA GLU A 252 -11.94 -13.20 8.18
C GLU A 252 -12.36 -11.75 8.06
N THR A 253 -12.37 -11.04 9.18
CA THR A 253 -12.61 -9.59 9.23
C THR A 253 -11.33 -8.82 8.98
N SER A 254 -11.45 -7.55 8.56
CA SER A 254 -10.28 -6.66 8.42
C SER A 254 -9.45 -6.62 9.70
N MET A 255 -10.08 -6.55 10.87
CA MET A 255 -9.36 -6.54 12.15
C MET A 255 -8.53 -7.81 12.36
N THR A 256 -9.08 -8.99 12.06
CA THR A 256 -8.36 -10.27 12.18
C THR A 256 -7.17 -10.32 11.22
N ILE A 257 -7.37 -9.84 9.99
CA ILE A 257 -6.31 -9.78 8.97
C ILE A 257 -5.20 -8.82 9.40
N LEU A 258 -5.55 -7.63 9.91
CA LEU A 258 -4.58 -6.63 10.36
C LEU A 258 -3.76 -7.13 11.56
N ALA A 259 -4.42 -7.79 12.53
CA ALA A 259 -3.74 -8.39 13.67
C ALA A 259 -2.75 -9.49 13.24
N ALA A 260 -3.18 -10.39 12.36
CA ALA A 260 -2.30 -11.45 11.83
C ALA A 260 -1.12 -10.88 11.03
N ASP A 261 -1.34 -9.82 10.24
CA ASP A 261 -0.29 -9.14 9.50
C ASP A 261 0.71 -8.44 10.43
N LYS A 262 0.24 -7.83 11.51
CA LYS A 262 1.08 -7.21 12.54
C LYS A 262 1.91 -8.23 13.31
N ASP A 263 1.33 -9.37 13.66
CA ASP A 263 2.05 -10.45 14.36
C ASP A 263 3.21 -11.00 13.52
N VAL A 264 3.07 -11.01 12.20
CA VAL A 264 4.13 -11.46 11.28
C VAL A 264 5.16 -10.36 11.01
N ALA A 265 4.72 -9.13 10.83
CA ALA A 265 5.54 -8.07 10.26
C ALA A 265 5.92 -6.97 11.26
N GLY A 266 5.02 -6.61 12.18
CA GLY A 266 5.12 -5.40 12.97
C GLY A 266 6.35 -5.28 13.89
N THR A 267 6.89 -6.40 14.35
CA THR A 267 8.07 -6.40 15.23
C THR A 267 9.40 -6.21 14.49
N ARG A 268 9.39 -6.21 13.15
CA ARG A 268 10.59 -6.09 12.31
C ARG A 268 10.95 -4.65 11.97
N PHE A 269 10.02 -3.73 12.18
CA PHE A 269 10.17 -2.34 11.74
C PHE A 269 10.63 -1.46 12.90
N ALA A 270 11.64 -0.64 12.69
CA ALA A 270 12.26 0.24 13.69
C ALA A 270 12.21 1.73 13.27
#